data_d52511a156284fe5f27c53f76be944f2
#
_entry.id   d52511a156284fe5f27c53f76be944f2
#
_cell.length_a   1.000
_cell.length_b   1.000
_cell.length_c   1.000
_cell.angle_alpha   90.00
_cell.angle_beta   90.00
_cell.angle_gamma   90.00
#
_symmetry.space_group_name_H-M   'P 1'
#
loop_
_entity.id
_entity.type
_entity.pdbx_description
1 polymer ?
#
loop_
_entity_poly.entity_id
_entity_poly.type
_entity_poly.pdbx_seq_one_letter_code
_entity_poly.pdbx_strand_id
1 'polypeptide(L)'
;IIKIVTYFGSSYPKTDSNGDLIFQSVCHGSDSWKLYYYHEPNEDKGYKGRTFHCYSKCSDSFNVVELVIRANRVKGKTVTWYKALHFIGQLTGKLAVTSADEIEKEKNRINDFEWINRLKSVKKNRREVPTLSEISENILDTFYYAPHEDWLNDNISREALSRYEIGYYGLTNQIVIPHRDKDNRLIGIRGRYLDESDIERVGKYVPLQISGKFLSHQLGSNLYGINVTQNKIKSIRKAMLLESEKGCMQNYSYFGEDSFAVATCGSNITITQQKLLLQYLKCEEVIVAFDREYQDAHSFEAEIYYNKLVKKVAGLVPYCKVCLLLDSENRLPYKASPTDMGKETLLELLDEKIVITMDEVNRVLKESKKEK
;
A
#
# COMPACT_ATOMS: atom_id res chain seq x y z
N ILE A 1 -16.39 -13.02 16.13
CA ILE A 1 -15.84 -11.78 15.61
C ILE A 1 -16.82 -10.63 15.83
N ILE A 2 -18.05 -10.70 15.32
CA ILE A 2 -19.07 -9.64 15.44
C ILE A 2 -19.19 -9.13 16.88
N LYS A 3 -19.38 -10.05 17.85
CA LYS A 3 -19.50 -9.72 19.27
C LYS A 3 -18.32 -8.94 19.84
N ILE A 4 -17.12 -9.20 19.32
CA ILE A 4 -15.90 -8.51 19.75
C ILE A 4 -15.85 -7.09 19.19
N VAL A 5 -16.09 -6.93 17.89
CA VAL A 5 -15.97 -5.62 17.23
C VAL A 5 -17.09 -4.68 17.66
N THR A 6 -18.32 -5.18 17.85
CA THR A 6 -19.44 -4.38 18.36
C THR A 6 -19.24 -3.95 19.82
N TYR A 7 -18.57 -4.77 20.67
CA TYR A 7 -18.20 -4.37 22.03
C TYR A 7 -17.32 -3.11 22.05
N PHE A 8 -16.49 -2.93 21.02
CA PHE A 8 -15.63 -1.74 20.90
C PHE A 8 -16.32 -0.54 20.25
N GLY A 9 -17.59 -0.65 19.87
CA GLY A 9 -18.42 0.47 19.43
C GLY A 9 -18.78 0.45 17.94
N SER A 10 -18.38 -0.57 17.17
CA SER A 10 -18.91 -0.70 15.81
C SER A 10 -20.38 -1.07 15.82
N SER A 11 -21.14 -0.52 14.90
CA SER A 11 -22.46 -1.04 14.54
C SER A 11 -22.36 -2.44 13.97
N TYR A 12 -23.50 -3.14 13.79
CA TYR A 12 -23.53 -4.46 13.17
C TYR A 12 -22.90 -4.42 11.78
N PRO A 13 -22.08 -5.41 11.39
CA PRO A 13 -21.31 -5.34 10.15
C PRO A 13 -22.19 -5.30 8.90
N LYS A 14 -21.68 -4.67 7.87
CA LYS A 14 -22.14 -4.83 6.49
C LYS A 14 -21.42 -6.03 5.88
N THR A 15 -22.01 -6.61 4.84
CA THR A 15 -21.38 -7.70 4.08
C THR A 15 -21.12 -7.21 2.66
N ASP A 16 -19.93 -7.47 2.13
CA ASP A 16 -19.62 -7.17 0.73
C ASP A 16 -20.12 -8.25 -0.22
N SER A 17 -19.88 -8.10 -1.52
CA SER A 17 -20.28 -9.06 -2.56
C SER A 17 -19.63 -10.44 -2.43
N ASN A 18 -18.53 -10.55 -1.68
CA ASN A 18 -17.79 -11.79 -1.46
C ASN A 18 -18.13 -12.47 -0.13
N GLY A 19 -19.05 -11.89 0.66
CA GLY A 19 -19.41 -12.38 1.97
C GLY A 19 -18.49 -11.93 3.11
N ASP A 20 -17.49 -11.08 2.85
CA ASP A 20 -16.60 -10.53 3.85
C ASP A 20 -17.30 -9.47 4.71
N LEU A 21 -16.95 -9.40 5.99
CA LEU A 21 -17.58 -8.48 6.92
C LEU A 21 -16.87 -7.14 6.95
N ILE A 22 -17.64 -6.05 6.89
CA ILE A 22 -17.16 -4.69 6.96
C ILE A 22 -17.66 -4.04 8.24
N PHE A 23 -16.74 -3.50 9.03
CA PHE A 23 -16.99 -2.85 10.31
C PHE A 23 -16.54 -1.37 10.29
N GLN A 24 -17.01 -0.61 11.26
CA GLN A 24 -16.41 0.70 11.58
C GLN A 24 -15.00 0.51 12.12
N SER A 25 -14.13 1.48 11.85
CA SER A 25 -12.67 1.38 12.10
C SER A 25 -12.32 1.56 13.58
N VAL A 26 -12.83 0.69 14.45
CA VAL A 26 -12.63 0.71 15.91
C VAL A 26 -11.15 0.59 16.32
N CYS A 27 -10.29 0.09 15.44
CA CYS A 27 -8.85 -0.05 15.67
C CYS A 27 -8.12 1.29 15.88
N HIS A 28 -8.71 2.40 15.44
CA HIS A 28 -8.21 3.76 15.66
C HIS A 28 -9.32 4.78 15.99
N GLY A 29 -10.52 4.29 16.37
CA GLY A 29 -11.61 5.13 16.89
C GLY A 29 -12.32 5.99 15.84
N SER A 30 -12.48 5.48 14.60
CA SER A 30 -13.19 6.17 13.53
C SER A 30 -14.51 5.45 13.19
N ASP A 31 -15.54 6.24 12.88
CA ASP A 31 -16.84 5.72 12.42
C ASP A 31 -16.85 5.27 10.97
N SER A 32 -15.72 5.44 10.25
CA SER A 32 -15.58 5.03 8.86
C SER A 32 -15.69 3.51 8.68
N TRP A 33 -16.45 3.08 7.68
CA TRP A 33 -16.64 1.67 7.32
C TRP A 33 -15.45 1.16 6.48
N LYS A 34 -14.25 1.10 7.09
CA LYS A 34 -13.00 0.75 6.41
C LYS A 34 -12.23 -0.39 7.09
N LEU A 35 -12.84 -1.09 8.06
CA LEU A 35 -12.26 -2.25 8.73
C LEU A 35 -12.92 -3.52 8.17
N TYR A 36 -12.21 -4.25 7.33
CA TYR A 36 -12.65 -5.48 6.69
C TYR A 36 -12.19 -6.69 7.50
N TYR A 37 -13.03 -7.73 7.58
CA TYR A 37 -12.68 -9.02 8.14
C TYR A 37 -12.84 -10.10 7.08
N TYR A 38 -11.72 -10.71 6.74
CA TYR A 38 -11.62 -11.82 5.80
C TYR A 38 -11.67 -13.14 6.56
N HIS A 39 -12.78 -13.88 6.45
CA HIS A 39 -12.95 -15.14 7.17
C HIS A 39 -12.14 -16.25 6.54
N GLU A 40 -12.23 -16.39 5.23
CA GLU A 40 -11.48 -17.35 4.43
C GLU A 40 -10.16 -16.77 3.91
N PRO A 41 -9.17 -17.63 3.62
CA PRO A 41 -7.96 -17.18 2.94
C PRO A 41 -8.33 -16.59 1.58
N ASN A 42 -7.76 -15.43 1.26
CA ASN A 42 -7.86 -14.84 -0.06
C ASN A 42 -6.45 -14.77 -0.65
N GLU A 43 -6.11 -15.73 -1.51
CA GLU A 43 -4.79 -15.83 -2.13
C GLU A 43 -4.53 -14.64 -3.05
N ASP A 44 -5.58 -14.11 -3.69
CA ASP A 44 -5.50 -12.96 -4.60
C ASP A 44 -5.09 -11.67 -3.87
N LYS A 45 -5.59 -11.48 -2.67
CA LYS A 45 -5.26 -10.32 -1.82
C LYS A 45 -4.10 -10.60 -0.85
N GLY A 46 -3.59 -11.82 -0.82
CA GLY A 46 -2.51 -12.24 0.08
C GLY A 46 -2.92 -12.33 1.55
N TYR A 47 -4.21 -12.43 1.86
CA TYR A 47 -4.71 -12.58 3.23
C TYR A 47 -4.82 -14.05 3.64
N LYS A 48 -4.23 -14.33 4.80
CA LYS A 48 -4.38 -15.64 5.46
C LYS A 48 -5.70 -15.66 6.21
N GLY A 49 -6.79 -16.09 5.82
CA GLY A 49 -8.08 -16.09 6.49
C GLY A 49 -8.11 -15.73 8.00
N ARG A 50 -9.23 -15.35 8.54
CA ARG A 50 -9.41 -14.83 9.91
C ARG A 50 -8.60 -13.58 10.22
N THR A 51 -8.41 -12.73 9.21
CA THR A 51 -7.58 -11.52 9.25
C THR A 51 -8.45 -10.28 9.10
N PHE A 52 -8.17 -9.26 9.92
CA PHE A 52 -8.66 -7.90 9.71
C PHE A 52 -7.71 -7.12 8.81
N HIS A 53 -8.26 -6.26 7.96
CA HIS A 53 -7.51 -5.23 7.26
C HIS A 53 -8.22 -3.88 7.41
N CYS A 54 -7.48 -2.87 7.84
CA CYS A 54 -7.99 -1.51 7.95
C CYS A 54 -7.54 -0.69 6.74
N TYR A 55 -8.48 -0.28 5.87
CA TYR A 55 -8.22 0.52 4.66
C TYR A 55 -8.19 2.03 4.93
N SER A 56 -7.98 2.45 6.17
CA SER A 56 -7.86 3.87 6.53
C SER A 56 -6.59 4.11 7.35
N LYS A 57 -6.63 4.90 8.40
CA LYS A 57 -5.47 5.36 9.18
C LYS A 57 -4.43 4.28 9.52
N CYS A 58 -4.83 3.03 9.80
CA CYS A 58 -3.89 1.95 10.12
C CYS A 58 -3.18 1.39 8.89
N SER A 59 -3.87 1.28 7.74
CA SER A 59 -3.38 0.66 6.48
C SER A 59 -2.61 -0.64 6.73
N ASP A 60 -3.16 -1.53 7.58
CA ASP A 60 -2.46 -2.69 8.11
C ASP A 60 -3.40 -3.88 8.30
N SER A 61 -2.82 -5.08 8.26
CA SER A 61 -3.51 -6.36 8.50
C SER A 61 -3.13 -6.92 9.85
N PHE A 62 -4.12 -7.36 10.63
CA PHE A 62 -3.93 -7.86 11.97
C PHE A 62 -4.99 -8.88 12.38
N ASN A 63 -4.70 -9.66 13.41
CA ASN A 63 -5.63 -10.65 13.96
C ASN A 63 -6.58 -10.04 15.00
N VAL A 64 -7.52 -10.86 15.50
CA VAL A 64 -8.51 -10.43 16.48
C VAL A 64 -7.91 -9.99 17.82
N VAL A 65 -6.78 -10.56 18.23
CA VAL A 65 -6.11 -10.19 19.50
C VAL A 65 -5.51 -8.80 19.38
N GLU A 66 -4.85 -8.54 18.26
CA GLU A 66 -4.30 -7.23 17.94
C GLU A 66 -5.40 -6.17 17.79
N LEU A 67 -6.56 -6.51 17.21
CA LEU A 67 -7.72 -5.62 17.19
C LEU A 67 -8.11 -5.18 18.60
N VAL A 68 -8.20 -6.13 19.54
CA VAL A 68 -8.58 -5.84 20.94
C VAL A 68 -7.55 -4.91 21.61
N ILE A 69 -6.26 -5.11 21.34
CA ILE A 69 -5.18 -4.26 21.87
C ILE A 69 -5.33 -2.84 21.31
N ARG A 70 -5.48 -2.68 20.00
CA ARG A 70 -5.62 -1.39 19.31
C ARG A 70 -6.87 -0.64 19.78
N ALA A 71 -8.01 -1.31 19.84
CA ALA A 71 -9.26 -0.71 20.27
C ALA A 71 -9.24 -0.27 21.76
N ASN A 72 -8.52 -1.00 22.63
CA ASN A 72 -8.30 -0.56 24.01
C ASN A 72 -7.37 0.66 24.10
N ARG A 73 -6.34 0.71 23.24
CA ARG A 73 -5.42 1.86 23.17
C ARG A 73 -6.17 3.15 22.80
N VAL A 74 -7.13 3.08 21.87
CA VAL A 74 -8.03 4.21 21.54
C VAL A 74 -8.79 4.71 22.77
N LYS A 75 -9.16 3.81 23.67
CA LYS A 75 -9.83 4.13 24.96
C LYS A 75 -8.83 4.50 26.09
N GLY A 76 -7.56 4.77 25.76
CA GLY A 76 -6.51 5.13 26.74
C GLY A 76 -6.06 3.96 27.62
N LYS A 77 -6.36 2.71 27.27
CA LYS A 77 -6.01 1.52 28.07
C LYS A 77 -4.89 0.73 27.42
N THR A 78 -3.82 0.46 28.16
CA THR A 78 -2.77 -0.47 27.73
C THR A 78 -3.15 -1.89 28.10
N VAL A 79 -3.29 -2.77 27.12
CA VAL A 79 -3.67 -4.17 27.30
C VAL A 79 -2.58 -5.05 26.68
N THR A 80 -2.05 -6.00 27.49
CA THR A 80 -1.09 -6.99 27.00
C THR A 80 -1.81 -8.04 26.14
N TRP A 81 -1.04 -8.73 25.31
CA TRP A 81 -1.54 -9.81 24.44
C TRP A 81 -2.34 -10.86 25.24
N TYR A 82 -1.82 -11.27 26.41
CA TYR A 82 -2.50 -12.22 27.32
C TYR A 82 -3.85 -11.68 27.82
N LYS A 83 -3.90 -10.43 28.29
CA LYS A 83 -5.15 -9.80 28.74
C LYS A 83 -6.16 -9.68 27.62
N ALA A 84 -5.73 -9.40 26.40
CA ALA A 84 -6.59 -9.34 25.24
C ALA A 84 -7.17 -10.74 24.89
N LEU A 85 -6.35 -11.79 24.92
CA LEU A 85 -6.78 -13.16 24.69
C LEU A 85 -7.78 -13.64 25.75
N HIS A 86 -7.49 -13.37 27.03
CA HIS A 86 -8.39 -13.69 28.13
C HIS A 86 -9.73 -12.95 28.02
N PHE A 87 -9.69 -11.68 27.66
CA PHE A 87 -10.89 -10.87 27.39
C PHE A 87 -11.73 -11.48 26.26
N ILE A 88 -11.09 -11.90 25.15
CA ILE A 88 -11.79 -12.58 24.04
C ILE A 88 -12.45 -13.87 24.53
N GLY A 89 -11.73 -14.68 25.31
CA GLY A 89 -12.24 -15.90 25.90
C GLY A 89 -13.46 -15.69 26.77
N GLN A 90 -13.40 -14.70 27.66
CA GLN A 90 -14.54 -14.31 28.51
C GLN A 90 -15.73 -13.82 27.66
N LEU A 91 -15.50 -12.90 26.73
CA LEU A 91 -16.56 -12.31 25.93
C LEU A 91 -17.26 -13.34 25.03
N THR A 92 -16.52 -14.34 24.53
CA THR A 92 -17.04 -15.38 23.63
C THR A 92 -17.54 -16.63 24.35
N GLY A 93 -17.32 -16.74 25.68
CA GLY A 93 -17.65 -17.92 26.48
C GLY A 93 -16.73 -19.12 26.21
N LYS A 94 -15.56 -18.88 25.57
CA LYS A 94 -14.56 -19.91 25.25
C LYS A 94 -13.30 -19.68 26.12
N LEU A 95 -13.41 -19.82 27.42
CA LEU A 95 -12.26 -19.82 28.33
C LEU A 95 -11.49 -21.13 28.16
N ALA A 96 -10.39 -21.09 27.40
CA ALA A 96 -9.35 -22.11 27.54
C ALA A 96 -8.58 -21.81 28.83
N VAL A 97 -8.62 -22.72 29.78
CA VAL A 97 -7.82 -22.66 31.01
C VAL A 97 -6.39 -23.06 30.62
N THR A 98 -5.62 -22.10 30.14
CA THR A 98 -4.18 -22.24 29.95
C THR A 98 -3.48 -21.31 30.93
N SER A 99 -2.47 -21.83 31.64
CA SER A 99 -1.71 -21.01 32.59
C SER A 99 -0.89 -19.93 31.84
N ALA A 100 -0.61 -18.81 32.51
CA ALA A 100 0.21 -17.74 31.97
C ALA A 100 1.57 -18.23 31.47
N ASP A 101 2.17 -19.21 32.20
CA ASP A 101 3.47 -19.81 31.89
C ASP A 101 3.45 -20.67 30.62
N GLU A 102 2.34 -21.36 30.35
CA GLU A 102 2.22 -22.17 29.10
C GLU A 102 2.08 -21.28 27.86
N ILE A 103 1.35 -20.17 28.00
CA ILE A 103 1.20 -19.20 26.90
C ILE A 103 2.53 -18.47 26.62
N GLU A 104 3.32 -18.15 27.66
CA GLU A 104 4.61 -17.50 27.50
C GLU A 104 5.67 -18.46 26.92
N LYS A 105 5.63 -19.73 27.29
CA LYS A 105 6.44 -20.79 26.67
C LYS A 105 6.08 -21.02 25.20
N GLU A 106 4.81 -21.02 24.85
CA GLU A 106 4.36 -21.18 23.46
C GLU A 106 4.71 -19.95 22.61
N LYS A 107 4.63 -18.73 23.18
CA LYS A 107 5.05 -17.48 22.55
C LYS A 107 6.56 -17.48 22.23
N ASN A 108 7.39 -17.95 23.14
CA ASN A 108 8.84 -18.08 22.92
C ASN A 108 9.15 -19.14 21.87
N ARG A 109 8.42 -20.27 21.88
CA ARG A 109 8.54 -21.35 20.89
C ARG A 109 8.13 -20.89 19.47
N ILE A 110 7.11 -20.06 19.35
CA ILE A 110 6.68 -19.48 18.06
C ILE A 110 7.75 -18.50 17.55
N ASN A 111 8.38 -17.71 18.43
CA ASN A 111 9.45 -16.78 18.05
C ASN A 111 10.72 -17.49 17.55
N ASP A 112 11.09 -18.63 18.11
CA ASP A 112 12.25 -19.41 17.66
C ASP A 112 12.04 -20.06 16.28
N PHE A 113 10.77 -20.33 15.90
CA PHE A 113 10.42 -20.85 14.58
C PHE A 113 10.13 -19.78 13.53
N GLU A 114 9.82 -18.55 13.93
CA GLU A 114 9.42 -17.49 13.00
C GLU A 114 10.55 -17.10 12.04
N TRP A 115 11.80 -17.03 12.50
CA TRP A 115 12.94 -16.75 11.65
C TRP A 115 13.25 -17.91 10.69
N ILE A 116 13.10 -19.19 11.15
CA ILE A 116 13.23 -20.37 10.31
C ILE A 116 12.09 -20.43 9.28
N ASN A 117 10.88 -20.05 9.65
CA ASN A 117 9.76 -19.96 8.73
C ASN A 117 9.92 -18.78 7.75
N ARG A 118 10.54 -17.67 8.17
CA ARG A 118 10.96 -16.60 7.26
C ARG A 118 12.04 -17.07 6.28
N LEU A 119 13.06 -17.82 6.75
CA LEU A 119 14.05 -18.41 5.85
C LEU A 119 13.45 -19.46 4.92
N LYS A 120 12.50 -20.28 5.39
CA LYS A 120 11.77 -21.24 4.56
C LYS A 120 10.83 -20.56 3.58
N SER A 121 10.18 -19.46 3.95
CA SER A 121 9.35 -18.65 3.06
C SER A 121 10.16 -17.96 1.98
N VAL A 122 11.36 -17.47 2.30
CA VAL A 122 12.32 -16.94 1.32
C VAL A 122 12.81 -18.05 0.37
N LYS A 123 13.05 -19.27 0.85
CA LYS A 123 13.40 -20.42 -0.01
C LYS A 123 12.20 -20.97 -0.81
N LYS A 124 10.98 -20.91 -0.26
CA LYS A 124 9.75 -21.37 -0.93
C LYS A 124 9.22 -20.35 -1.94
N ASN A 125 9.59 -19.08 -1.81
CA ASN A 125 9.22 -17.98 -2.69
C ASN A 125 10.11 -17.81 -3.94
N ARG A 126 10.65 -18.91 -4.48
CA ARG A 126 11.06 -18.97 -5.89
C ARG A 126 9.85 -19.04 -6.85
N ARG A 127 8.66 -18.66 -6.39
CA ARG A 127 7.53 -18.50 -7.31
C ARG A 127 7.87 -17.38 -8.28
N GLU A 128 7.78 -17.66 -9.55
CA GLU A 128 7.88 -16.70 -10.63
C GLU A 128 6.90 -15.55 -10.38
N VAL A 129 7.21 -14.37 -10.91
CA VAL A 129 6.25 -13.26 -10.88
C VAL A 129 4.97 -13.75 -11.54
N PRO A 130 3.80 -13.68 -10.88
CA PRO A 130 2.57 -14.23 -11.42
C PRO A 130 2.25 -13.60 -12.77
N THR A 131 1.85 -14.42 -13.74
CA THR A 131 1.36 -13.92 -15.01
C THR A 131 -0.02 -13.34 -14.79
N LEU A 132 -0.19 -12.05 -15.10
CA LEU A 132 -1.46 -11.36 -15.00
C LEU A 132 -2.33 -11.65 -16.22
N SER A 133 -3.64 -11.70 -16.03
CA SER A 133 -4.59 -11.88 -17.14
C SER A 133 -4.56 -10.66 -18.04
N GLU A 134 -4.53 -10.89 -19.35
CA GLU A 134 -4.56 -9.85 -20.37
C GLU A 134 -6.00 -9.45 -20.68
N ILE A 135 -6.20 -8.16 -20.93
CA ILE A 135 -7.46 -7.57 -21.40
C ILE A 135 -7.29 -7.22 -22.88
N SER A 136 -8.35 -7.40 -23.68
CA SER A 136 -8.31 -7.06 -25.10
C SER A 136 -8.02 -5.56 -25.30
N GLU A 137 -7.06 -5.26 -26.16
CA GLU A 137 -6.68 -3.88 -26.53
C GLU A 137 -7.86 -3.07 -27.10
N ASN A 138 -8.79 -3.73 -27.81
CA ASN A 138 -9.96 -3.07 -28.41
C ASN A 138 -10.83 -2.30 -27.40
N ILE A 139 -10.69 -2.59 -26.11
CA ILE A 139 -11.40 -1.86 -25.07
C ILE A 139 -10.96 -0.39 -25.01
N LEU A 140 -9.73 -0.10 -25.40
CA LEU A 140 -9.16 1.24 -25.41
C LEU A 140 -9.84 2.15 -26.43
N ASP A 141 -10.42 1.58 -27.51
CA ASP A 141 -11.17 2.34 -28.53
C ASP A 141 -12.47 2.96 -27.98
N THR A 142 -12.87 2.55 -26.78
CA THR A 142 -14.07 3.09 -26.09
C THR A 142 -13.83 4.49 -25.51
N PHE A 143 -12.58 4.92 -25.35
CA PHE A 143 -12.22 6.12 -24.62
C PHE A 143 -11.82 7.27 -25.53
N TYR A 144 -12.02 8.50 -25.03
CA TYR A 144 -11.51 9.70 -25.69
C TYR A 144 -10.09 9.98 -25.22
N TYR A 145 -9.15 10.04 -26.15
CA TYR A 145 -7.76 10.41 -25.86
C TYR A 145 -7.57 11.93 -25.89
N ALA A 146 -8.25 12.61 -24.97
CA ALA A 146 -8.10 14.05 -24.78
C ALA A 146 -7.51 14.31 -23.38
N PRO A 147 -6.45 15.15 -23.28
CA PRO A 147 -5.90 15.55 -22.01
C PRO A 147 -6.96 16.27 -21.18
N HIS A 148 -7.18 15.82 -19.94
CA HIS A 148 -8.09 16.49 -19.01
C HIS A 148 -7.38 17.66 -18.32
N GLU A 149 -8.07 18.79 -18.14
CA GLU A 149 -7.49 20.02 -17.55
C GLU A 149 -6.94 19.78 -16.15
N ASP A 150 -7.62 19.00 -15.32
CA ASP A 150 -7.16 18.68 -13.96
C ASP A 150 -5.72 18.14 -13.96
N TRP A 151 -5.40 17.28 -14.91
CA TRP A 151 -4.08 16.67 -14.96
C TRP A 151 -3.03 17.54 -15.65
N LEU A 152 -3.45 18.40 -16.58
CA LEU A 152 -2.57 19.43 -17.13
C LEU A 152 -2.18 20.46 -16.05
N ASN A 153 -3.14 20.83 -15.19
CA ASN A 153 -2.91 21.72 -14.06
C ASN A 153 -2.09 21.07 -12.92
N ASP A 154 -2.07 19.73 -12.88
CA ASP A 154 -1.29 18.93 -11.91
C ASP A 154 0.17 18.66 -12.40
N ASN A 155 0.75 19.52 -13.23
CA ASN A 155 2.11 19.40 -13.78
C ASN A 155 2.32 18.15 -14.65
N ILE A 156 1.27 17.62 -15.31
CA ILE A 156 1.39 16.49 -16.22
C ILE A 156 1.35 17.00 -17.67
N SER A 157 2.39 16.74 -18.41
CA SER A 157 2.51 17.16 -19.82
C SER A 157 1.60 16.32 -20.74
N ARG A 158 1.20 16.91 -21.88
CA ARG A 158 0.45 16.18 -22.92
C ARG A 158 1.19 14.96 -23.43
N GLU A 159 2.52 15.06 -23.51
CA GLU A 159 3.39 13.97 -23.91
C GLU A 159 3.34 12.81 -22.89
N ALA A 160 3.39 13.10 -21.59
CA ALA A 160 3.24 12.11 -20.53
C ALA A 160 1.86 11.42 -20.62
N LEU A 161 0.78 12.19 -20.77
CA LEU A 161 -0.56 11.64 -20.91
C LEU A 161 -0.68 10.71 -22.11
N SER A 162 -0.10 11.09 -23.26
CA SER A 162 -0.05 10.25 -24.46
C SER A 162 0.80 9.00 -24.23
N ARG A 163 1.97 9.13 -23.60
CA ARG A 163 2.90 8.02 -23.35
C ARG A 163 2.32 6.95 -22.43
N TYR A 164 1.47 7.37 -21.50
CA TYR A 164 0.76 6.47 -20.57
C TYR A 164 -0.66 6.11 -21.03
N GLU A 165 -1.02 6.48 -22.29
CA GLU A 165 -2.30 6.17 -22.92
C GLU A 165 -3.52 6.64 -22.10
N ILE A 166 -3.39 7.79 -21.45
CA ILE A 166 -4.44 8.33 -20.61
C ILE A 166 -5.61 8.81 -21.45
N GLY A 167 -6.80 8.30 -21.11
CA GLY A 167 -8.03 8.64 -21.78
C GLY A 167 -9.07 9.25 -20.85
N TYR A 168 -10.25 9.51 -21.40
CA TYR A 168 -11.40 10.00 -20.67
C TYR A 168 -12.65 9.17 -21.03
N TYR A 169 -13.42 8.78 -20.03
CA TYR A 169 -14.68 8.06 -20.19
C TYR A 169 -15.85 8.92 -19.78
N GLY A 170 -16.53 9.52 -20.77
CA GLY A 170 -17.59 10.50 -20.56
C GLY A 170 -18.83 9.95 -19.85
N LEU A 171 -19.13 8.64 -19.97
CA LEU A 171 -20.34 8.06 -19.35
C LEU A 171 -20.28 8.07 -17.81
N THR A 172 -19.09 8.02 -17.23
CA THR A 172 -18.90 7.99 -15.77
C THR A 172 -18.06 9.15 -15.25
N ASN A 173 -17.74 10.13 -16.10
CA ASN A 173 -16.90 11.28 -15.79
C ASN A 173 -15.58 10.89 -15.11
N GLN A 174 -14.83 9.99 -15.77
CA GLN A 174 -13.59 9.47 -15.20
C GLN A 174 -12.41 9.65 -16.17
N ILE A 175 -11.25 10.03 -15.61
CA ILE A 175 -9.99 9.87 -16.30
C ILE A 175 -9.65 8.37 -16.31
N VAL A 176 -9.30 7.85 -17.47
CA VAL A 176 -8.99 6.43 -17.72
C VAL A 176 -7.49 6.21 -17.69
N ILE A 177 -7.07 5.22 -16.90
CA ILE A 177 -5.67 4.92 -16.63
C ILE A 177 -5.43 3.44 -16.98
N PRO A 178 -4.93 3.14 -18.19
CA PRO A 178 -4.54 1.79 -18.54
C PRO A 178 -3.34 1.31 -17.72
N HIS A 179 -3.41 0.07 -17.24
CA HIS A 179 -2.31 -0.59 -16.53
C HIS A 179 -1.70 -1.64 -17.45
N ARG A 180 -0.41 -1.50 -17.71
CA ARG A 180 0.36 -2.46 -18.50
C ARG A 180 1.41 -3.15 -17.64
N ASP A 181 1.69 -4.41 -17.95
CA ASP A 181 2.75 -5.15 -17.30
C ASP A 181 4.14 -4.90 -17.95
N LYS A 182 5.15 -5.57 -17.43
CA LYS A 182 6.53 -5.49 -17.92
C LYS A 182 6.71 -5.89 -19.40
N ASP A 183 5.79 -6.68 -19.94
CA ASP A 183 5.78 -7.14 -21.34
C ASP A 183 4.85 -6.28 -22.22
N ASN A 184 4.42 -5.12 -21.69
CA ASN A 184 3.51 -4.14 -22.32
C ASN A 184 2.09 -4.67 -22.59
N ARG A 185 1.65 -5.77 -21.97
CA ARG A 185 0.29 -6.28 -22.08
C ARG A 185 -0.66 -5.46 -21.22
N LEU A 186 -1.84 -5.15 -21.75
CA LEU A 186 -2.90 -4.49 -21.00
C LEU A 186 -3.50 -5.48 -19.98
N ILE A 187 -3.36 -5.19 -18.69
CA ILE A 187 -3.75 -6.09 -17.60
C ILE A 187 -4.90 -5.57 -16.74
N GLY A 188 -5.23 -4.29 -16.88
CA GLY A 188 -6.30 -3.64 -16.14
C GLY A 188 -6.48 -2.21 -16.57
N ILE A 189 -7.59 -1.61 -16.15
CA ILE A 189 -7.85 -0.19 -16.36
C ILE A 189 -8.44 0.37 -15.08
N ARG A 190 -7.88 1.48 -14.60
CA ARG A 190 -8.47 2.23 -13.49
C ARG A 190 -9.14 3.49 -14.00
N GLY A 191 -10.16 3.92 -13.29
CA GLY A 191 -10.80 5.22 -13.46
C GLY A 191 -10.52 6.12 -12.28
N ARG A 192 -10.18 7.38 -12.52
CA ARG A 192 -10.16 8.42 -11.50
C ARG A 192 -11.42 9.26 -11.65
N TYR A 193 -12.29 9.21 -10.66
CA TYR A 193 -13.47 10.08 -10.61
C TYR A 193 -13.08 11.55 -10.50
N LEU A 194 -13.86 12.39 -11.18
CA LEU A 194 -13.70 13.86 -11.17
C LEU A 194 -14.70 14.52 -10.21
N ASP A 195 -15.87 13.92 -10.02
CA ASP A 195 -16.92 14.44 -9.15
C ASP A 195 -16.68 14.08 -7.69
N GLU A 196 -16.71 15.07 -6.80
CA GLU A 196 -16.49 14.88 -5.36
C GLU A 196 -17.49 13.90 -4.73
N SER A 197 -18.76 13.95 -5.14
CA SER A 197 -19.80 13.03 -4.66
C SER A 197 -19.50 11.56 -4.97
N ASP A 198 -18.91 11.28 -6.12
CA ASP A 198 -18.48 9.93 -6.49
C ASP A 198 -17.20 9.53 -5.75
N ILE A 199 -16.27 10.47 -5.56
CA ILE A 199 -15.04 10.26 -4.79
C ILE A 199 -15.37 9.89 -3.34
N GLU A 200 -16.32 10.59 -2.71
CA GLU A 200 -16.77 10.29 -1.35
C GLU A 200 -17.47 8.93 -1.25
N ARG A 201 -18.27 8.57 -2.24
CA ARG A 201 -19.08 7.36 -2.25
C ARG A 201 -18.28 6.09 -2.52
N VAL A 202 -17.36 6.11 -3.49
CA VAL A 202 -16.67 4.89 -3.97
C VAL A 202 -15.15 4.96 -3.90
N GLY A 203 -14.59 6.17 -3.79
CA GLY A 203 -13.16 6.44 -3.78
C GLY A 203 -12.65 7.09 -5.05
N LYS A 204 -11.51 7.79 -4.94
CA LYS A 204 -10.94 8.60 -6.03
C LYS A 204 -10.45 7.74 -7.21
N TYR A 205 -9.78 6.63 -6.92
CA TYR A 205 -9.23 5.70 -7.92
C TYR A 205 -9.87 4.32 -7.73
N VAL A 206 -10.55 3.83 -8.74
CA VAL A 206 -11.26 2.56 -8.71
C VAL A 206 -10.99 1.75 -9.99
N PRO A 207 -11.18 0.43 -9.99
CA PRO A 207 -11.22 -0.32 -11.25
C PRO A 207 -12.33 0.22 -12.14
N LEU A 208 -12.03 0.50 -13.41
CA LEU A 208 -13.03 0.98 -14.35
C LEU A 208 -14.07 -0.12 -14.62
N GLN A 209 -15.35 0.26 -14.69
CA GLN A 209 -16.43 -0.66 -15.00
C GLN A 209 -17.03 -0.33 -16.37
N ILE A 210 -17.06 -1.32 -17.26
CA ILE A 210 -17.71 -1.22 -18.57
C ILE A 210 -18.69 -2.36 -18.73
N SER A 211 -19.93 -2.05 -19.08
CA SER A 211 -21.02 -3.03 -19.27
C SER A 211 -21.15 -4.01 -18.09
N GLY A 212 -21.03 -3.51 -16.85
CA GLY A 212 -21.13 -4.31 -15.64
C GLY A 212 -19.88 -5.10 -15.25
N LYS A 213 -18.84 -5.12 -16.09
CA LYS A 213 -17.59 -5.86 -15.83
C LYS A 213 -16.49 -4.90 -15.35
N PHE A 214 -15.87 -5.23 -14.23
CA PHE A 214 -14.70 -4.52 -13.72
C PHE A 214 -13.41 -4.93 -14.47
N LEU A 215 -12.67 -3.94 -14.93
CA LEU A 215 -11.37 -4.13 -15.60
C LEU A 215 -10.24 -4.09 -14.59
N SER A 216 -10.31 -4.95 -13.58
CA SER A 216 -9.40 -4.97 -12.43
C SER A 216 -8.26 -5.96 -12.60
N HIS A 217 -7.14 -5.69 -11.97
CA HIS A 217 -6.03 -6.62 -11.75
C HIS A 217 -5.48 -6.47 -10.32
N GLN A 218 -4.63 -7.39 -9.91
CA GLN A 218 -3.94 -7.29 -8.62
C GLN A 218 -2.85 -6.21 -8.67
N LEU A 219 -3.13 -5.02 -8.12
CA LEU A 219 -2.18 -3.89 -8.09
C LEU A 219 -0.81 -4.29 -7.51
N GLY A 220 -0.81 -5.06 -6.42
CA GLY A 220 0.42 -5.53 -5.78
C GLY A 220 1.22 -6.57 -6.58
N SER A 221 0.73 -7.04 -7.72
CA SER A 221 1.43 -7.96 -8.61
C SER A 221 2.11 -7.27 -9.80
N ASN A 222 2.00 -5.95 -9.89
CA ASN A 222 2.62 -5.12 -10.92
C ASN A 222 3.25 -3.86 -10.32
N LEU A 223 4.05 -3.17 -11.10
CA LEU A 223 4.49 -1.79 -10.86
C LEU A 223 3.96 -0.95 -12.01
N TYR A 224 3.12 0.05 -11.72
CA TYR A 224 2.61 0.94 -12.75
C TYR A 224 3.75 1.73 -13.40
N GLY A 225 3.69 1.91 -14.70
CA GLY A 225 4.71 2.60 -15.47
C GLY A 225 5.95 1.76 -15.82
N ILE A 226 6.01 0.49 -15.39
CA ILE A 226 7.16 -0.38 -15.66
C ILE A 226 7.40 -0.58 -17.17
N ASN A 227 6.33 -0.69 -17.97
CA ASN A 227 6.41 -0.78 -19.42
C ASN A 227 7.06 0.46 -20.07
N VAL A 228 6.89 1.63 -19.47
CA VAL A 228 7.43 2.91 -19.95
C VAL A 228 8.89 3.08 -19.53
N THR A 229 9.23 2.83 -18.27
CA THR A 229 10.49 3.26 -17.66
C THR A 229 11.52 2.14 -17.48
N GLN A 230 11.16 0.87 -17.72
CA GLN A 230 12.03 -0.28 -17.45
C GLN A 230 13.41 -0.21 -18.12
N ASN A 231 13.50 0.31 -19.35
CA ASN A 231 14.76 0.39 -20.07
C ASN A 231 15.71 1.37 -19.39
N LYS A 232 15.20 2.55 -19.00
CA LYS A 232 15.97 3.53 -18.25
C LYS A 232 16.39 2.98 -16.89
N ILE A 233 15.45 2.40 -16.13
CA ILE A 233 15.72 1.80 -14.82
C ILE A 233 16.84 0.75 -14.92
N LYS A 234 16.74 -0.17 -15.88
CA LYS A 234 17.76 -1.20 -16.11
C LYS A 234 19.13 -0.63 -16.47
N SER A 235 19.16 0.45 -17.24
CA SER A 235 20.43 1.07 -17.67
C SER A 235 21.13 1.78 -16.51
N ILE A 236 20.40 2.49 -15.64
CA ILE A 236 20.97 3.22 -14.50
C ILE A 236 20.91 2.44 -13.18
N ARG A 237 20.24 1.26 -13.17
CA ARG A 237 20.04 0.39 -12.01
C ARG A 237 19.38 1.08 -10.81
N LYS A 238 18.58 2.10 -11.08
CA LYS A 238 17.92 2.92 -10.08
C LYS A 238 16.44 3.09 -10.42
N ALA A 239 15.56 2.94 -9.42
CA ALA A 239 14.14 3.21 -9.55
C ALA A 239 13.66 4.19 -8.49
N MET A 240 12.76 5.11 -8.88
CA MET A 240 11.95 5.89 -7.96
C MET A 240 10.61 5.18 -7.80
N LEU A 241 10.24 4.88 -6.56
CA LEU A 241 9.02 4.17 -6.21
C LEU A 241 8.01 5.15 -5.63
N LEU A 242 6.95 5.41 -6.37
CA LEU A 242 5.86 6.32 -6.03
C LEU A 242 4.64 5.55 -5.51
N GLU A 243 3.70 6.25 -4.88
CA GLU A 243 2.48 5.65 -4.37
C GLU A 243 1.38 5.57 -5.45
N SER A 244 1.31 6.57 -6.34
CA SER A 244 0.22 6.74 -7.31
C SER A 244 0.68 6.77 -8.77
N GLU A 245 -0.26 6.47 -9.67
CA GLU A 245 -0.09 6.56 -11.11
C GLU A 245 0.24 7.98 -11.56
N LYS A 246 -0.39 8.99 -10.92
CA LYS A 246 -0.18 10.41 -11.20
C LYS A 246 1.29 10.79 -11.07
N GLY A 247 1.92 10.36 -9.98
CA GLY A 247 3.33 10.65 -9.74
C GLY A 247 4.27 10.10 -10.82
N CYS A 248 3.98 8.95 -11.43
CA CYS A 248 4.76 8.42 -12.56
C CYS A 248 4.68 9.34 -13.78
N MET A 249 3.49 9.85 -14.10
CA MET A 249 3.30 10.77 -15.22
C MET A 249 3.93 12.14 -14.96
N GLN A 250 3.86 12.64 -13.72
CA GLN A 250 4.58 13.86 -13.32
C GLN A 250 6.10 13.68 -13.47
N ASN A 251 6.65 12.56 -13.00
CA ASN A 251 8.06 12.26 -13.16
C ASN A 251 8.46 12.20 -14.64
N TYR A 252 7.63 11.57 -15.49
CA TYR A 252 7.87 11.57 -16.94
C TYR A 252 7.79 12.98 -17.54
N SER A 253 6.87 13.81 -17.07
CA SER A 253 6.76 15.21 -17.49
C SER A 253 8.02 16.04 -17.19
N TYR A 254 8.72 15.69 -16.10
CA TYR A 254 9.94 16.37 -15.68
C TYR A 254 11.21 15.85 -16.39
N PHE A 255 11.25 14.55 -16.71
CA PHE A 255 12.47 13.89 -17.18
C PHE A 255 12.34 13.25 -18.57
N GLY A 256 11.15 13.21 -19.16
CA GLY A 256 10.91 12.57 -20.46
C GLY A 256 11.32 11.10 -20.45
N GLU A 257 12.03 10.67 -21.48
CA GLU A 257 12.56 9.30 -21.59
C GLU A 257 13.63 8.95 -20.54
N ASP A 258 14.13 9.93 -19.80
CA ASP A 258 15.00 9.74 -18.65
C ASP A 258 14.24 9.44 -17.35
N SER A 259 12.92 9.38 -17.40
CA SER A 259 12.10 8.99 -16.25
C SER A 259 12.45 7.56 -15.79
N PHE A 260 12.56 7.41 -14.47
CA PHE A 260 12.89 6.14 -13.82
C PHE A 260 11.91 5.81 -12.69
N ALA A 261 10.70 6.36 -12.78
CA ALA A 261 9.65 6.18 -11.78
C ALA A 261 8.72 5.02 -12.12
N VAL A 262 8.32 4.28 -11.10
CA VAL A 262 7.25 3.29 -11.10
C VAL A 262 6.39 3.47 -9.86
N ALA A 263 5.12 3.04 -9.91
CA ALA A 263 4.25 3.15 -8.74
C ALA A 263 3.75 1.80 -8.22
N THR A 264 3.57 1.74 -6.90
CA THR A 264 2.97 0.60 -6.20
C THR A 264 1.45 0.58 -6.30
N CYS A 265 0.83 1.70 -6.65
CA CYS A 265 -0.62 1.95 -6.64
C CYS A 265 -1.25 1.68 -5.27
N GLY A 266 -0.56 2.07 -4.21
CA GLY A 266 -0.94 1.97 -2.81
C GLY A 266 0.27 2.08 -1.90
N SER A 267 0.03 2.25 -0.62
CA SER A 267 1.08 2.58 0.35
C SER A 267 1.96 1.39 0.81
N ASN A 268 1.82 0.20 0.23
CA ASN A 268 2.61 -0.99 0.59
C ASN A 268 3.44 -1.52 -0.58
N ILE A 269 4.61 -2.09 -0.26
CA ILE A 269 5.48 -2.74 -1.24
C ILE A 269 5.34 -4.25 -1.07
N THR A 270 4.70 -4.92 -2.02
CA THR A 270 4.47 -6.36 -1.97
C THR A 270 5.75 -7.15 -2.29
N ILE A 271 5.77 -8.43 -1.93
CA ILE A 271 6.89 -9.33 -2.28
C ILE A 271 7.06 -9.43 -3.81
N THR A 272 5.97 -9.40 -4.57
CA THR A 272 6.03 -9.43 -6.04
C THR A 272 6.64 -8.15 -6.59
N GLN A 273 6.26 -6.98 -6.07
CA GLN A 273 6.85 -5.70 -6.46
C GLN A 273 8.34 -5.63 -6.08
N GLN A 274 8.74 -6.16 -4.91
CA GLN A 274 10.16 -6.29 -4.55
C GLN A 274 10.92 -7.18 -5.55
N LYS A 275 10.34 -8.30 -5.99
CA LYS A 275 10.95 -9.14 -7.03
C LYS A 275 11.07 -8.43 -8.38
N LEU A 276 10.05 -7.67 -8.78
CA LEU A 276 10.13 -6.85 -9.98
C LEU A 276 11.29 -5.85 -9.92
N LEU A 277 11.46 -5.15 -8.79
CA LEU A 277 12.57 -4.21 -8.58
C LEU A 277 13.93 -4.91 -8.59
N LEU A 278 14.09 -6.01 -7.84
CA LEU A 278 15.40 -6.62 -7.58
C LEU A 278 15.80 -7.64 -8.66
N GLN A 279 14.87 -8.45 -9.15
CA GLN A 279 15.18 -9.57 -10.04
C GLN A 279 14.96 -9.22 -11.51
N TYR A 280 13.88 -8.49 -11.84
CA TYR A 280 13.56 -8.13 -13.21
C TYR A 280 14.23 -6.81 -13.64
N LEU A 281 14.04 -5.73 -12.87
CA LEU A 281 14.62 -4.42 -13.13
C LEU A 281 16.09 -4.33 -12.69
N LYS A 282 16.53 -5.25 -11.80
CA LYS A 282 17.90 -5.35 -11.27
C LYS A 282 18.38 -4.05 -10.61
N CYS A 283 17.49 -3.40 -9.86
CA CYS A 283 17.82 -2.16 -9.16
C CYS A 283 18.92 -2.38 -8.11
N GLU A 284 19.91 -1.52 -8.12
CA GLU A 284 20.95 -1.38 -7.10
C GLU A 284 20.61 -0.25 -6.12
N GLU A 285 19.76 0.70 -6.54
CA GLU A 285 19.21 1.75 -5.69
C GLU A 285 17.69 1.86 -5.91
N VAL A 286 16.91 1.91 -4.81
CA VAL A 286 15.48 2.18 -4.81
C VAL A 286 15.21 3.40 -3.96
N ILE A 287 14.63 4.43 -4.56
CA ILE A 287 14.25 5.68 -3.89
C ILE A 287 12.76 5.64 -3.66
N VAL A 288 12.32 5.57 -2.41
CA VAL A 288 10.91 5.57 -2.03
C VAL A 288 10.44 7.00 -1.82
N ALA A 289 9.52 7.44 -2.68
CA ALA A 289 8.98 8.78 -2.75
C ALA A 289 7.46 8.73 -2.55
N PHE A 290 7.02 8.26 -1.38
CA PHE A 290 5.61 8.15 -1.03
C PHE A 290 5.04 9.48 -0.55
N ASP A 291 3.71 9.59 -0.58
CA ASP A 291 3.00 10.80 -0.20
C ASP A 291 3.26 11.17 1.28
N ARG A 292 3.38 12.46 1.58
CA ARG A 292 3.62 12.96 2.92
C ARG A 292 2.41 12.73 3.82
N GLU A 293 2.55 11.90 4.87
CA GLU A 293 1.47 11.59 5.82
C GLU A 293 1.63 12.32 7.19
N TYR A 294 2.28 13.46 7.24
CA TYR A 294 2.44 14.30 8.43
C TYR A 294 2.29 15.77 8.09
N GLN A 295 1.85 16.59 9.04
CA GLN A 295 1.65 18.02 8.82
C GLN A 295 2.94 18.83 9.06
N ASP A 296 3.70 18.47 10.09
CA ASP A 296 4.97 19.11 10.44
C ASP A 296 6.10 18.09 10.46
N ALA A 297 7.19 18.42 9.76
CA ALA A 297 8.38 17.58 9.63
C ALA A 297 9.07 17.26 10.98
N HIS A 298 8.93 18.14 11.97
CA HIS A 298 9.51 17.98 13.31
C HIS A 298 8.55 17.38 14.33
N SER A 299 7.37 16.93 13.89
CA SER A 299 6.36 16.35 14.76
C SER A 299 6.62 14.88 15.07
N PHE A 300 6.03 14.40 16.19
CA PHE A 300 5.99 12.97 16.50
C PHE A 300 5.27 12.14 15.43
N GLU A 301 4.33 12.74 14.70
CA GLU A 301 3.63 12.11 13.58
C GLU A 301 4.61 11.82 12.41
N ALA A 302 5.56 12.73 12.14
CA ALA A 302 6.61 12.52 11.14
C ALA A 302 7.55 11.35 11.53
N GLU A 303 7.90 11.22 12.82
CA GLU A 303 8.69 10.10 13.32
C GLU A 303 7.95 8.76 13.19
N ILE A 304 6.65 8.71 13.51
CA ILE A 304 5.81 7.53 13.30
C ILE A 304 5.77 7.16 11.82
N TYR A 305 5.61 8.15 10.95
CA TYR A 305 5.58 7.93 9.51
C TYR A 305 6.93 7.41 8.99
N TYR A 306 8.04 8.00 9.42
CA TYR A 306 9.38 7.50 9.11
C TYR A 306 9.54 6.04 9.49
N ASN A 307 9.22 5.68 10.73
CA ASN A 307 9.28 4.31 11.23
C ASN A 307 8.36 3.36 10.44
N LYS A 308 7.20 3.82 9.97
CA LYS A 308 6.29 3.09 9.08
C LYS A 308 6.94 2.80 7.74
N LEU A 309 7.61 3.79 7.12
CA LEU A 309 8.33 3.60 5.86
C LEU A 309 9.51 2.64 5.99
N VAL A 310 10.33 2.78 7.04
CA VAL A 310 11.46 1.85 7.31
C VAL A 310 10.97 0.40 7.38
N LYS A 311 9.82 0.13 8.02
CA LYS A 311 9.21 -1.21 8.06
C LYS A 311 8.78 -1.70 6.67
N LYS A 312 8.22 -0.82 5.83
CA LYS A 312 7.78 -1.17 4.48
C LYS A 312 8.94 -1.55 3.56
N VAL A 313 10.09 -0.89 3.72
CA VAL A 313 11.28 -1.13 2.89
C VAL A 313 12.22 -2.18 3.44
N ALA A 314 11.99 -2.70 4.65
CA ALA A 314 12.87 -3.66 5.32
C ALA A 314 13.20 -4.91 4.48
N GLY A 315 12.32 -5.31 3.56
CA GLY A 315 12.55 -6.42 2.63
C GLY A 315 13.48 -6.11 1.46
N LEU A 316 13.76 -4.83 1.18
CA LEU A 316 14.63 -4.37 0.10
C LEU A 316 16.05 -4.09 0.59
N VAL A 317 16.20 -3.52 1.78
CA VAL A 317 17.49 -3.06 2.35
C VAL A 317 18.60 -4.11 2.33
N PRO A 318 18.35 -5.43 2.54
CA PRO A 318 19.40 -6.45 2.44
C PRO A 318 19.96 -6.67 1.03
N TYR A 319 19.28 -6.18 -0.01
CA TYR A 319 19.57 -6.53 -1.41
C TYR A 319 19.95 -5.34 -2.28
N CYS A 320 19.59 -4.12 -1.89
CA CYS A 320 19.93 -2.90 -2.64
C CYS A 320 20.02 -1.71 -1.68
N LYS A 321 20.64 -0.63 -2.16
CA LYS A 321 20.59 0.66 -1.47
C LYS A 321 19.16 1.18 -1.50
N VAL A 322 18.59 1.47 -0.32
CA VAL A 322 17.25 2.06 -0.20
C VAL A 322 17.36 3.46 0.35
N CYS A 323 16.71 4.41 -0.32
CA CYS A 323 16.61 5.78 0.13
C CYS A 323 15.15 6.17 0.33
N LEU A 324 14.85 7.01 1.32
CA LEU A 324 13.56 7.65 1.50
C LEU A 324 13.65 9.12 1.11
N LEU A 325 12.65 9.61 0.36
CA LEU A 325 12.41 11.03 0.20
C LEU A 325 11.47 11.47 1.33
N LEU A 326 11.98 12.28 2.23
CA LEU A 326 11.23 12.88 3.31
C LEU A 326 11.45 14.39 3.28
N ASP A 327 10.36 15.13 3.37
CA ASP A 327 10.41 16.59 3.38
C ASP A 327 10.67 17.07 4.81
N SER A 328 11.93 17.49 5.07
CA SER A 328 12.37 18.04 6.37
C SER A 328 12.04 19.52 6.53
N GLU A 329 11.74 20.24 5.44
CA GLU A 329 11.59 21.69 5.42
C GLU A 329 10.14 22.15 5.22
N ASN A 330 9.17 21.21 5.28
CA ASN A 330 7.73 21.50 5.08
C ASN A 330 7.38 22.13 3.70
N ARG A 331 8.11 21.75 2.64
CA ARG A 331 7.88 22.21 1.26
C ARG A 331 6.65 21.58 0.63
N LEU A 332 6.30 20.36 1.06
CA LEU A 332 5.15 19.63 0.55
C LEU A 332 3.92 19.87 1.43
N PRO A 333 2.75 20.11 0.86
CA PRO A 333 1.48 20.03 1.59
C PRO A 333 1.24 18.64 2.19
N TYR A 334 0.37 18.58 3.20
CA TYR A 334 -0.11 17.30 3.74
C TYR A 334 -0.78 16.45 2.65
N LYS A 335 -0.40 15.19 2.55
CA LYS A 335 -0.82 14.23 1.50
C LYS A 335 -0.33 14.54 0.09
N ALA A 336 0.58 15.46 -0.09
CA ALA A 336 1.20 15.68 -1.39
C ALA A 336 2.28 14.62 -1.65
N SER A 337 2.38 14.24 -2.92
CA SER A 337 3.49 13.44 -3.43
C SER A 337 4.73 14.32 -3.61
N PRO A 338 5.95 13.79 -3.49
CA PRO A 338 7.18 14.53 -3.82
C PRO A 338 7.22 15.11 -5.23
N THR A 339 6.38 14.60 -6.14
CA THR A 339 6.26 15.10 -7.52
C THR A 339 5.23 16.24 -7.71
N ASP A 340 4.37 16.50 -6.71
CA ASP A 340 3.26 17.47 -6.88
C ASP A 340 3.72 18.93 -6.99
N MET A 341 4.86 19.28 -6.36
CA MET A 341 5.32 20.66 -6.26
C MET A 341 6.31 21.07 -7.36
N GLY A 342 6.42 20.28 -8.42
CA GLY A 342 7.27 20.59 -9.57
C GLY A 342 8.65 19.95 -9.53
N LYS A 343 9.38 20.14 -10.63
CA LYS A 343 10.68 19.49 -10.85
C LYS A 343 11.76 19.97 -9.87
N GLU A 344 11.80 21.25 -9.60
CA GLU A 344 12.80 21.87 -8.73
C GLU A 344 12.70 21.30 -7.31
N THR A 345 11.50 21.30 -6.72
CA THR A 345 11.27 20.72 -5.38
C THR A 345 11.61 19.23 -5.34
N LEU A 346 11.27 18.48 -6.39
CA LEU A 346 11.65 17.07 -6.48
C LEU A 346 13.17 16.86 -6.50
N LEU A 347 13.92 17.72 -7.19
CA LEU A 347 15.39 17.66 -7.23
C LEU A 347 16.01 17.98 -5.87
N GLU A 348 15.50 18.98 -5.15
CA GLU A 348 15.92 19.29 -3.79
C GLU A 348 15.70 18.10 -2.85
N LEU A 349 14.51 17.50 -2.88
CA LEU A 349 14.22 16.31 -2.09
C LEU A 349 15.10 15.10 -2.45
N LEU A 350 15.48 14.97 -3.73
CA LEU A 350 16.40 13.92 -4.19
C LEU A 350 17.81 14.11 -3.65
N ASP A 351 18.27 15.35 -3.51
CA ASP A 351 19.58 15.66 -2.93
C ASP A 351 19.62 15.41 -1.41
N GLU A 352 18.49 15.59 -0.73
CA GLU A 352 18.33 15.39 0.72
C GLU A 352 17.90 13.96 1.11
N LYS A 353 17.79 13.04 0.15
CA LYS A 353 17.30 11.67 0.42
C LYS A 353 18.09 10.94 1.52
N ILE A 354 17.36 10.26 2.40
CA ILE A 354 17.90 9.55 3.55
C ILE A 354 18.18 8.09 3.17
N VAL A 355 19.41 7.62 3.35
CA VAL A 355 19.79 6.21 3.13
C VAL A 355 19.38 5.39 4.33
N ILE A 356 18.66 4.29 4.11
CA ILE A 356 18.23 3.37 5.15
C ILE A 356 19.23 2.21 5.27
N THR A 357 19.74 2.02 6.48
CA THR A 357 20.69 0.95 6.81
C THR A 357 19.99 -0.23 7.48
N MET A 358 20.66 -1.40 7.50
CA MET A 358 20.16 -2.56 8.24
C MET A 358 20.09 -2.31 9.75
N ASP A 359 20.99 -1.49 10.30
CA ASP A 359 20.96 -1.13 11.72
C ASP A 359 19.70 -0.32 12.05
N GLU A 360 19.32 0.60 11.19
CA GLU A 360 18.08 1.38 11.27
C GLU A 360 16.84 0.47 11.23
N VAL A 361 16.78 -0.45 10.27
CA VAL A 361 15.71 -1.45 10.18
C VAL A 361 15.62 -2.27 11.47
N ASN A 362 16.76 -2.74 11.98
CA ASN A 362 16.80 -3.53 13.21
C ASN A 362 16.36 -2.72 14.43
N ARG A 363 16.74 -1.43 14.52
CA ARG A 363 16.30 -0.51 15.57
C ARG A 363 14.77 -0.39 15.57
N VAL A 364 14.19 -0.02 14.43
CA VAL A 364 12.75 0.20 14.30
C VAL A 364 11.93 -1.07 14.54
N LEU A 365 12.43 -2.23 14.10
CA LEU A 365 11.76 -3.52 14.34
C LEU A 365 11.84 -3.95 15.82
N LYS A 366 12.94 -3.63 16.53
CA LYS A 366 13.06 -3.89 17.99
C LYS A 366 12.13 -3.00 18.82
N GLU A 367 12.07 -1.71 18.50
CA GLU A 367 11.17 -0.75 19.16
C GLU A 367 9.71 -1.16 18.99
N SER A 368 9.30 -1.54 17.78
CA SER A 368 7.95 -2.04 17.51
C SER A 368 7.58 -3.33 18.24
N LYS A 369 8.58 -4.11 18.70
CA LYS A 369 8.35 -5.31 19.52
C LYS A 369 8.18 -4.99 20.99
N LYS A 370 8.79 -3.90 21.48
CA LYS A 370 8.64 -3.42 22.87
C LYS A 370 7.29 -2.75 23.11
N GLU A 371 6.71 -2.15 22.08
CA GLU A 371 5.40 -1.50 22.12
C GLU A 371 4.22 -2.48 21.96
N LYS A 372 4.47 -3.72 21.61
CA LYS A 372 3.52 -4.83 21.53
C LYS A 372 3.50 -5.68 22.78
#